data_38a34a22d9cc6d74676b234c7405fea5
#
_entry.id   38a34a22d9cc6d74676b234c7405fea5
#
_cell.length_a   1.000
_cell.length_b   1.000
_cell.length_c   1.000
_cell.angle_alpha   90.00
_cell.angle_beta   90.00
_cell.angle_gamma   90.00
#
_symmetry.space_group_name_H-M   'P 1'
#
loop_
_entity.id
_entity.type
_entity.pdbx_description
1 polymer ?
#
loop_
_entity_poly.entity_id
_entity_poly.type
_entity_poly.pdbx_seq_one_letter_code
_entity_poly.pdbx_strand_id
1 'polypeptide(L)'
;MNYKLIGTEKNIIFYNDEEGNTKIEVLLENEDVWLNTEAIASLFNVKRPIITKHINNIYNDNELIEENTCSKLEHVAKNIDRLYVTKYYNLDMIISIGFRVNSKKINKNIHNLLNFVNNFVKFQRSIINCNNLLLISAKYM
;
A
#
# COMPACT_ATOMS: atom_id res chain seq x y z
N MET A 1 -0.78 -17.07 -4.33
CA MET A 1 -1.03 -16.45 -5.63
C MET A 1 0.23 -15.77 -6.11
N ASN A 2 0.72 -16.12 -7.27
CA ASN A 2 1.81 -15.39 -7.90
C ASN A 2 1.19 -14.36 -8.84
N TYR A 3 1.33 -13.11 -8.52
CA TYR A 3 0.89 -12.01 -9.35
C TYR A 3 1.93 -11.75 -10.44
N LYS A 4 1.51 -11.73 -11.69
CA LYS A 4 2.32 -11.18 -12.77
C LYS A 4 1.89 -9.73 -12.95
N LEU A 5 2.72 -8.81 -12.49
CA LEU A 5 2.52 -7.38 -12.69
C LEU A 5 2.77 -7.08 -14.18
N ILE A 6 1.74 -6.62 -14.88
CA ILE A 6 1.87 -6.13 -16.24
C ILE A 6 2.12 -4.62 -16.15
N GLY A 7 3.37 -4.23 -16.40
CA GLY A 7 3.80 -2.83 -16.52
C GLY A 7 4.31 -2.20 -15.23
N THR A 8 5.52 -1.69 -15.29
CA THR A 8 6.32 -0.99 -14.27
C THR A 8 6.59 -1.76 -12.97
N GLU A 9 7.84 -1.78 -12.57
CA GLU A 9 8.31 -2.38 -11.32
C GLU A 9 7.58 -1.75 -10.13
N LYS A 10 6.55 -2.43 -9.65
CA LYS A 10 5.82 -2.04 -8.45
C LYS A 10 6.40 -2.81 -7.27
N ASN A 11 6.88 -2.09 -6.28
CA ASN A 11 7.45 -2.69 -5.08
C ASN A 11 6.33 -3.07 -4.11
N ILE A 12 6.13 -4.37 -3.93
CA ILE A 12 5.22 -4.90 -2.93
C ILE A 12 6.03 -5.30 -1.71
N ILE A 13 5.66 -4.77 -0.55
CA ILE A 13 6.24 -5.14 0.74
C ILE A 13 5.15 -5.66 1.66
N PHE A 14 5.54 -6.46 2.66
CA PHE A 14 4.60 -6.99 3.64
C PHE A 14 4.88 -6.36 5.01
N TYR A 15 3.84 -5.77 5.57
CA TYR A 15 3.86 -5.24 6.93
C TYR A 15 3.20 -6.26 7.86
N ASN A 16 3.86 -6.56 8.98
CA ASN A 16 3.28 -7.34 10.07
C ASN A 16 2.98 -6.42 11.23
N ASP A 17 1.84 -6.63 11.89
CA ASP A 17 1.55 -5.92 13.12
C ASP A 17 2.53 -6.33 14.26
N GLU A 18 2.52 -5.60 15.36
CA GLU A 18 3.41 -5.85 16.49
C GLU A 18 3.21 -7.26 17.11
N GLU A 19 2.02 -7.82 16.97
CA GLU A 19 1.67 -9.15 17.47
C GLU A 19 1.98 -10.27 16.47
N GLY A 20 2.37 -9.91 15.24
CA GLY A 20 2.70 -10.87 14.18
C GLY A 20 1.49 -11.62 13.61
N ASN A 21 0.28 -11.22 13.98
CA ASN A 21 -0.96 -11.93 13.62
C ASN A 21 -1.53 -11.47 12.27
N THR A 22 -1.14 -10.30 11.80
CA THR A 22 -1.71 -9.70 10.58
C THR A 22 -0.61 -9.39 9.59
N LYS A 23 -0.71 -9.95 8.40
CA LYS A 23 0.17 -9.66 7.27
C LYS A 23 -0.55 -8.75 6.29
N ILE A 24 -0.06 -7.54 6.14
CA ILE A 24 -0.64 -6.52 5.26
C ILE A 24 0.26 -6.35 4.05
N GLU A 25 -0.31 -6.53 2.87
CA GLU A 25 0.36 -6.25 1.61
C GLU A 25 0.32 -4.75 1.32
N VAL A 26 1.49 -4.15 1.19
CA VAL A 26 1.67 -2.72 0.91
C VAL A 26 2.32 -2.56 -0.44
N LEU A 27 1.67 -1.82 -1.32
CA LEU A 27 2.22 -1.42 -2.60
C LEU A 27 2.86 -0.03 -2.46
N LEU A 28 4.14 0.07 -2.83
CA LEU A 28 4.86 1.35 -2.89
C LEU A 28 5.00 1.79 -4.34
N GLU A 29 4.45 2.95 -4.66
CA GLU A 29 4.54 3.56 -5.99
C GLU A 29 4.66 5.07 -5.85
N ASN A 30 5.62 5.68 -6.53
CA ASN A 30 5.85 7.13 -6.52
C ASN A 30 5.98 7.73 -5.10
N GLU A 31 6.70 7.05 -4.21
CA GLU A 31 6.86 7.44 -2.80
C GLU A 31 5.54 7.48 -2.01
N ASP A 32 4.47 6.92 -2.54
CA ASP A 32 3.17 6.81 -1.88
C ASP A 32 2.88 5.36 -1.47
N VAL A 33 1.98 5.21 -0.51
CA VAL A 33 1.52 3.94 0.03
C VAL A 33 0.16 3.62 -0.57
N TRP A 34 0.03 2.40 -1.11
CA TRP A 34 -1.20 1.92 -1.72
C TRP A 34 -1.61 0.61 -1.06
N LEU A 35 -2.84 0.55 -0.58
CA LEU A 35 -3.43 -0.64 0.03
C LEU A 35 -4.70 -1.04 -0.71
N ASN A 36 -4.90 -2.35 -0.87
CA ASN A 36 -6.19 -2.86 -1.32
C ASN A 36 -7.22 -2.87 -0.18
N THR A 37 -8.47 -3.16 -0.48
CA THR A 37 -9.57 -3.13 0.50
C THR A 37 -9.34 -4.11 1.65
N GLU A 38 -8.81 -5.30 1.38
CA GLU A 38 -8.49 -6.29 2.41
C GLU A 38 -7.39 -5.83 3.35
N ALA A 39 -6.34 -5.23 2.80
CA ALA A 39 -5.25 -4.67 3.60
C ALA A 39 -5.75 -3.54 4.51
N ILE A 40 -6.60 -2.65 4.01
CA ILE A 40 -7.21 -1.57 4.81
C ILE A 40 -8.09 -2.16 5.92
N ALA A 41 -8.90 -3.16 5.60
CA ALA A 41 -9.74 -3.85 6.58
C ALA A 41 -8.90 -4.49 7.70
N SER A 42 -7.81 -5.14 7.34
CA SER A 42 -6.86 -5.72 8.30
C SER A 42 -6.18 -4.64 9.15
N LEU A 43 -5.75 -3.54 8.52
CA LEU A 43 -5.10 -2.42 9.22
C LEU A 43 -6.00 -1.83 10.31
N PHE A 44 -7.28 -1.67 10.03
CA PHE A 44 -8.25 -1.08 10.96
C PHE A 44 -9.02 -2.11 11.79
N ASN A 45 -8.74 -3.40 11.57
CA ASN A 45 -9.44 -4.51 12.25
C ASN A 45 -10.97 -4.42 12.12
N VAL A 46 -11.43 -4.16 10.91
CA VAL A 46 -12.85 -4.12 10.54
C VAL A 46 -13.10 -5.03 9.35
N LYS A 47 -14.35 -5.36 9.09
CA LYS A 47 -14.72 -6.21 7.97
C LYS A 47 -14.63 -5.44 6.65
N ARG A 48 -14.23 -6.13 5.58
CA ARG A 48 -14.12 -5.57 4.22
C ARG A 48 -15.35 -4.79 3.74
N PRO A 49 -16.62 -5.26 3.93
CA PRO A 49 -17.79 -4.50 3.52
C PRO A 49 -17.90 -3.11 4.15
N ILE A 50 -17.42 -2.95 5.38
CA ILE A 50 -17.40 -1.66 6.08
C ILE A 50 -16.44 -0.70 5.36
N ILE A 51 -15.28 -1.16 4.98
CA ILE A 51 -14.31 -0.38 4.22
C ILE A 51 -14.87 0.04 2.86
N THR A 52 -15.47 -0.88 2.13
CA THR A 52 -16.11 -0.61 0.83
C THR A 52 -17.19 0.48 0.96
N LYS A 53 -18.01 0.40 2.01
CA LYS A 53 -19.02 1.41 2.28
C LYS A 53 -18.41 2.79 2.52
N HIS A 54 -17.36 2.87 3.33
CA HIS A 54 -16.67 4.15 3.59
C HIS A 54 -16.04 4.73 2.33
N ILE A 55 -15.40 3.91 1.50
CA ILE A 55 -14.82 4.35 0.22
C ILE A 55 -15.89 4.95 -0.69
N ASN A 56 -17.00 4.25 -0.85
CA ASN A 56 -18.11 4.74 -1.68
C ASN A 56 -18.67 6.07 -1.14
N ASN A 57 -18.83 6.20 0.15
CA ASN A 57 -19.32 7.43 0.77
C ASN A 57 -18.33 8.59 0.60
N ILE A 58 -17.03 8.35 0.73
CA ILE A 58 -15.99 9.36 0.52
C ILE A 58 -16.05 9.91 -0.90
N TYR A 59 -16.20 9.05 -1.91
CA TYR A 59 -16.33 9.48 -3.30
C TYR A 59 -17.67 10.15 -3.58
N ASN A 60 -18.77 9.63 -3.05
CA ASN A 60 -20.11 10.23 -3.22
C ASN A 60 -20.21 11.62 -2.58
N ASP A 61 -19.52 11.84 -1.47
CA ASP A 61 -19.47 13.13 -0.77
C ASP A 61 -18.47 14.11 -1.41
N ASN A 62 -17.79 13.72 -2.49
CA ASN A 62 -16.73 14.48 -3.15
C ASN A 62 -15.59 14.88 -2.24
N GLU A 63 -15.35 14.12 -1.18
CA GLU A 63 -14.24 14.34 -0.25
C GLU A 63 -12.89 14.06 -0.93
N LEU A 64 -12.82 12.99 -1.73
CA LEU A 64 -11.67 12.64 -2.56
C LEU A 64 -12.12 12.31 -3.99
N ILE A 65 -11.19 12.43 -4.93
CA ILE A 65 -11.40 12.13 -6.35
C ILE A 65 -10.83 10.74 -6.65
N GLU A 66 -11.63 9.86 -7.23
CA GLU A 66 -11.23 8.47 -7.51
C GLU A 66 -9.99 8.39 -8.42
N GLU A 67 -9.91 9.22 -9.45
CA GLU A 67 -8.79 9.23 -10.40
C GLU A 67 -7.44 9.47 -9.72
N ASN A 68 -7.42 10.25 -8.63
CA ASN A 68 -6.20 10.61 -7.91
C ASN A 68 -5.87 9.65 -6.75
N THR A 69 -6.83 8.88 -6.28
CA THR A 69 -6.72 8.11 -5.03
C THR A 69 -6.88 6.60 -5.21
N CYS A 70 -7.25 6.15 -6.41
CA CYS A 70 -7.44 4.74 -6.74
C CYS A 70 -6.56 4.36 -7.92
N SER A 71 -5.86 3.23 -7.81
CA SER A 71 -5.10 2.60 -8.88
C SER A 71 -5.62 1.18 -9.11
N LYS A 72 -5.80 0.81 -10.37
CA LYS A 72 -6.26 -0.52 -10.74
C LYS A 72 -5.08 -1.35 -11.25
N LEU A 73 -4.87 -2.52 -10.65
CA LEU A 73 -3.91 -3.50 -11.12
C LEU A 73 -4.61 -4.69 -11.74
N GLU A 74 -4.26 -4.99 -12.98
CA GLU A 74 -4.69 -6.20 -13.66
C GLU A 74 -3.72 -7.33 -13.39
N HIS A 75 -4.24 -8.50 -13.03
CA HIS A 75 -3.43 -9.69 -12.83
C HIS A 75 -4.17 -10.93 -13.32
N VAL A 76 -3.40 -11.92 -13.75
CA VAL A 76 -3.92 -13.21 -14.20
C VAL A 76 -3.66 -14.25 -13.12
N ALA A 77 -4.69 -14.95 -12.67
CA ALA A 77 -4.51 -16.07 -11.75
C ALA A 77 -3.88 -17.27 -12.48
N LYS A 78 -2.89 -17.91 -11.84
CA LYS A 78 -2.07 -18.98 -12.46
C LYS A 78 -2.85 -20.16 -13.03
N ASN A 79 -4.05 -20.44 -12.53
CA ASN A 79 -4.81 -21.65 -12.85
C ASN A 79 -6.11 -21.37 -13.62
N ILE A 80 -6.41 -20.13 -13.91
CA ILE A 80 -7.64 -19.71 -14.60
C ILE A 80 -7.27 -18.57 -15.54
N ASP A 81 -7.52 -18.72 -16.83
CA ASP A 81 -7.35 -17.65 -17.83
C ASP A 81 -8.34 -16.49 -17.59
N ARG A 82 -8.37 -15.99 -16.37
CA ARG A 82 -9.22 -14.89 -15.95
C ARG A 82 -8.38 -13.70 -15.55
N LEU A 83 -8.71 -12.56 -16.16
CA LEU A 83 -8.19 -11.27 -15.77
C LEU A 83 -8.92 -10.78 -14.52
N TYR A 84 -8.17 -10.55 -13.45
CA TYR A 84 -8.67 -9.94 -12.23
C TYR A 84 -8.17 -8.51 -12.11
N VAL A 85 -9.05 -7.62 -11.67
CA VAL A 85 -8.68 -6.23 -11.38
C VAL A 85 -8.74 -6.02 -9.88
N THR A 86 -7.61 -5.67 -9.28
CA THR A 86 -7.55 -5.27 -7.88
C THR A 86 -7.39 -3.77 -7.78
N LYS A 87 -8.23 -3.12 -6.98
CA LYS A 87 -8.15 -1.70 -6.71
C LYS A 87 -7.26 -1.46 -5.48
N TYR A 88 -6.34 -0.52 -5.62
CA TYR A 88 -5.48 -0.03 -4.55
C TYR A 88 -5.80 1.44 -4.29
N TYR A 89 -5.76 1.81 -3.03
CA TYR A 89 -6.08 3.16 -2.57
C TYR A 89 -4.87 3.77 -1.89
N ASN A 90 -4.63 5.05 -2.17
CA ASN A 90 -3.46 5.75 -1.65
C ASN A 90 -3.61 6.17 -0.18
N LEU A 91 -2.58 6.82 0.37
CA LEU A 91 -2.54 7.25 1.75
C LEU A 91 -3.68 8.22 2.10
N ASP A 92 -4.05 9.13 1.20
CA ASP A 92 -5.16 10.05 1.44
C ASP A 92 -6.48 9.32 1.70
N MET A 93 -6.78 8.30 0.92
CA MET A 93 -7.94 7.45 1.14
C MET A 93 -7.84 6.68 2.47
N ILE A 94 -6.67 6.12 2.78
CA ILE A 94 -6.45 5.36 4.01
C ILE A 94 -6.71 6.25 5.24
N ILE A 95 -6.21 7.48 5.23
CA ILE A 95 -6.42 8.46 6.30
C ILE A 95 -7.91 8.84 6.42
N SER A 96 -8.56 9.12 5.30
CA SER A 96 -9.99 9.46 5.29
C SER A 96 -10.86 8.34 5.83
N ILE A 97 -10.58 7.09 5.49
CA ILE A 97 -11.25 5.93 6.08
C ILE A 97 -10.99 5.85 7.58
N GLY A 98 -9.75 6.07 8.00
CA GLY A 98 -9.38 6.06 9.41
C GLY A 98 -10.20 7.04 10.25
N PHE A 99 -10.45 8.23 9.75
CA PHE A 99 -11.31 9.21 10.43
C PHE A 99 -12.77 8.74 10.55
N ARG A 100 -13.27 7.99 9.59
CA ARG A 100 -14.65 7.49 9.58
C ARG A 100 -14.85 6.27 10.48
N VAL A 101 -13.85 5.43 10.63
CA VAL A 101 -13.94 4.20 11.44
C VAL A 101 -13.92 4.48 12.94
N ASN A 102 -13.44 5.64 13.35
CA ASN A 102 -13.49 6.17 14.72
C ASN A 102 -13.06 5.22 15.84
N SER A 103 -11.82 4.73 15.79
CA SER A 103 -11.25 3.93 16.87
C SER A 103 -9.93 4.53 17.34
N LYS A 104 -9.72 4.53 18.66
CA LYS A 104 -8.46 5.00 19.28
C LYS A 104 -7.24 4.19 18.85
N LYS A 105 -7.42 2.93 18.43
CA LYS A 105 -6.36 2.06 17.88
C LYS A 105 -5.89 2.48 16.49
N ILE A 106 -6.72 3.20 15.75
CA ILE A 106 -6.46 3.53 14.34
C ILE A 106 -5.27 4.44 14.17
N ASN A 107 -5.17 5.48 15.01
CA ASN A 107 -4.04 6.39 14.94
C ASN A 107 -2.71 5.67 15.17
N LYS A 108 -2.68 4.71 16.10
CA LYS A 108 -1.51 3.88 16.36
C LYS A 108 -1.16 3.00 15.16
N ASN A 109 -2.16 2.36 14.56
CA ASN A 109 -1.94 1.47 13.41
C ASN A 109 -1.45 2.23 12.17
N ILE A 110 -2.02 3.40 11.88
CA ILE A 110 -1.55 4.27 10.80
C ILE A 110 -0.12 4.74 11.09
N HIS A 111 0.16 5.17 12.30
CA HIS A 111 1.50 5.62 12.69
C HIS A 111 2.54 4.51 12.55
N ASN A 112 2.24 3.31 13.00
CA ASN A 112 3.12 2.15 12.86
C ASN A 112 3.36 1.79 11.40
N LEU A 113 2.33 1.81 10.56
CA LEU A 113 2.46 1.58 9.12
C LEU A 113 3.36 2.62 8.47
N LEU A 114 3.16 3.91 8.77
CA LEU A 114 3.96 5.00 8.23
C LEU A 114 5.42 4.91 8.65
N ASN A 115 5.67 4.56 9.91
CA ASN A 115 7.03 4.34 10.40
C ASN A 115 7.71 3.18 9.67
N PHE A 116 7.00 2.08 9.47
CA PHE A 116 7.51 0.94 8.72
C PHE A 116 7.88 1.32 7.29
N VAL A 117 7.00 2.03 6.59
CA VAL A 117 7.22 2.48 5.22
C VAL A 117 8.39 3.46 5.16
N ASN A 118 8.47 4.42 6.06
CA ASN A 118 9.57 5.39 6.11
C ASN A 118 10.91 4.69 6.34
N ASN A 119 10.98 3.71 7.23
CA ASN A 119 12.20 2.93 7.46
C ASN A 119 12.60 2.13 6.23
N PHE A 120 11.63 1.54 5.53
CA PHE A 120 11.87 0.82 4.28
C PHE A 120 12.41 1.73 3.17
N VAL A 121 11.80 2.90 2.98
CA VAL A 121 12.24 3.90 1.99
C VAL A 121 13.66 4.40 2.30
N LYS A 122 13.97 4.69 3.56
CA LYS A 122 15.32 5.06 4.00
C LYS A 122 16.33 3.96 3.72
N PHE A 123 15.98 2.71 3.96
CA PHE A 123 16.82 1.55 3.68
C PHE A 123 17.10 1.42 2.18
N GLN A 124 16.09 1.56 1.32
CA GLN A 124 16.27 1.55 -0.14
C GLN A 124 17.18 2.70 -0.61
N ARG A 125 17.00 3.91 -0.10
CA ARG A 125 17.88 5.07 -0.42
C ARG A 125 19.32 4.80 -0.01
N SER A 126 19.55 4.19 1.13
CA SER A 126 20.89 3.80 1.59
C SER A 126 21.55 2.81 0.64
N ILE A 127 20.83 1.80 0.17
CA ILE A 127 21.32 0.83 -0.82
C ILE A 127 21.68 1.53 -2.14
N ILE A 128 20.81 2.39 -2.64
CA ILE A 128 21.06 3.15 -3.88
C ILE A 128 22.30 4.01 -3.74
N ASN A 129 22.48 4.70 -2.62
CA ASN A 129 23.64 5.51 -2.34
C ASN A 129 24.93 4.67 -2.28
N CYS A 130 24.90 3.51 -1.63
CA CYS A 130 26.04 2.58 -1.61
C CYS A 130 26.37 2.08 -3.02
N ASN A 131 25.39 1.73 -3.83
CA ASN A 131 25.61 1.30 -5.22
C ASN A 131 26.22 2.41 -6.05
N ASN A 132 25.74 3.65 -5.90
CA ASN A 132 26.29 4.81 -6.60
C ASN A 132 27.74 5.08 -6.18
N LEU A 133 28.07 4.95 -4.91
CA LEU A 133 29.45 5.08 -4.41
C LEU A 133 30.36 4.00 -4.98
N LEU A 134 29.90 2.75 -5.07
CA LEU A 134 30.65 1.65 -5.68
C LEU A 134 30.89 1.89 -7.16
N LEU A 135 29.90 2.38 -7.90
CA LEU A 135 30.03 2.74 -9.31
C LEU A 135 31.03 3.87 -9.53
N ILE A 136 31.02 4.90 -8.68
CA ILE A 136 31.98 6.01 -8.72
C ILE A 136 33.39 5.49 -8.41
N SER A 137 33.55 4.65 -7.39
CA SER A 137 34.82 4.02 -7.05
C SER A 137 35.39 3.19 -8.21
N ALA A 138 34.57 2.38 -8.86
CA ALA A 138 34.97 1.59 -10.02
C ALA A 138 35.37 2.46 -11.22
N LYS A 139 34.78 3.64 -11.37
CA LYS A 139 35.07 4.58 -12.48
C LYS A 139 36.40 5.31 -12.28
N TYR A 140 36.88 5.45 -11.03
CA TYR A 140 38.13 6.17 -10.71
C TYR A 140 39.30 5.22 -10.34
N MET A 141 39.06 3.91 -10.42
CA MET A 141 40.14 2.93 -10.41
C MET A 141 40.51 2.60 -11.84
#